data_04ddd42857b1dcb90557e2326ea93c44
#
_entry.id   04ddd42857b1dcb90557e2326ea93c44
#
_cell.length_a   1.000
_cell.length_b   1.000
_cell.length_c   1.000
_cell.angle_alpha   90.00
_cell.angle_beta   90.00
_cell.angle_gamma   90.00
#
_symmetry.space_group_name_H-M   'P 1'
#
loop_
_entity.id
_entity.type
_entity.pdbx_description
1 polymer ?
#
loop_
_entity_poly.entity_id
_entity_poly.type
_entity_poly.pdbx_seq_one_letter_code
_entity_poly.pdbx_strand_id
1 'polypeptide(L)'
;MRVGLYSEHLYQDGQIGTGASKYIYYLIRELERLGVDVVRLRKGDNPSHVDVLHDPHAPWDAPLRPRRPLVITVHDLTPLTHPAYYPRWVRILYVGKLRWFLRRCRRVVVDSRRTAEVLASTLRPRAPVDVVPLGVEDRFVVSRQPTPEPPFLVQVGVHRRIKEPMVTLAAFEQIADRIPHDLQFIGGDNRFLDPVRARLHRVPSLASRVRIQWPGEDAIPLVYSRASLVIHPCPEEGFGFVPLEALACGAHVVARAPAVRETLGPYGCYFDEPTRLGSRILECLDEGPKGTAEERSRHAKQFTFRAMAERTLAAYETAASRAS
;
A
#
# COMPACT_ATOMS: atom_id res chain seq x y z
N MET A 1 3.44 -7.53 -28.23
CA MET A 1 4.40 -6.64 -27.56
C MET A 1 5.24 -7.47 -26.60
N ARG A 2 6.55 -7.23 -26.55
CA ARG A 2 7.48 -7.86 -25.62
C ARG A 2 7.99 -6.83 -24.63
N VAL A 3 7.77 -7.07 -23.34
CA VAL A 3 8.10 -6.12 -22.25
C VAL A 3 9.16 -6.72 -21.35
N GLY A 4 10.27 -6.00 -21.17
CA GLY A 4 11.31 -6.33 -20.18
C GLY A 4 10.96 -5.72 -18.82
N LEU A 5 10.65 -6.53 -17.82
CA LEU A 5 10.22 -6.09 -16.50
C LEU A 5 11.24 -6.49 -15.42
N TYR A 6 11.77 -5.50 -14.69
CA TYR A 6 12.73 -5.74 -13.60
C TYR A 6 12.01 -6.30 -12.38
N SER A 7 12.11 -7.62 -12.16
CA SER A 7 11.30 -8.31 -11.16
C SER A 7 12.04 -9.34 -10.31
N GLU A 8 13.21 -9.85 -10.76
CA GLU A 8 13.82 -11.05 -10.17
C GLU A 8 14.22 -10.92 -8.69
N HIS A 9 14.51 -9.72 -8.19
CA HIS A 9 14.89 -9.53 -6.79
C HIS A 9 13.73 -9.19 -5.85
N LEU A 10 12.57 -8.80 -6.41
CA LEU A 10 11.37 -8.44 -5.64
C LEU A 10 10.32 -9.55 -5.62
N TYR A 11 10.42 -10.48 -6.56
CA TYR A 11 9.53 -11.60 -6.72
C TYR A 11 10.36 -12.87 -6.90
N GLN A 12 10.58 -13.60 -5.82
CA GLN A 12 11.03 -15.00 -5.87
C GLN A 12 9.78 -15.87 -5.80
N ASP A 13 9.69 -16.88 -6.66
CA ASP A 13 8.51 -17.70 -6.91
C ASP A 13 7.73 -18.05 -5.64
N GLY A 14 6.49 -17.54 -5.56
CA GLY A 14 5.52 -17.85 -4.51
C GLY A 14 5.57 -16.98 -3.25
N GLN A 15 6.52 -16.07 -3.08
CA GLN A 15 6.59 -15.21 -1.89
C GLN A 15 6.12 -13.77 -2.18
N ILE A 16 4.87 -13.48 -1.84
CA ILE A 16 4.30 -12.13 -1.88
C ILE A 16 4.44 -11.49 -0.48
N GLY A 17 5.66 -11.05 -0.15
CA GLY A 17 5.94 -10.51 1.20
C GLY A 17 5.71 -9.00 1.38
N THR A 18 5.56 -8.23 0.29
CA THR A 18 5.42 -6.77 0.33
C THR A 18 4.40 -6.26 -0.69
N GLY A 19 3.93 -5.02 -0.52
CA GLY A 19 3.05 -4.38 -1.52
C GLY A 19 3.69 -4.30 -2.92
N ALA A 20 5.01 -4.05 -3.00
CA ALA A 20 5.72 -4.02 -4.27
C ALA A 20 5.80 -5.40 -4.94
N SER A 21 6.08 -6.47 -4.18
CA SER A 21 6.06 -7.84 -4.72
C SER A 21 4.66 -8.27 -5.15
N LYS A 22 3.61 -7.87 -4.41
CA LYS A 22 2.21 -8.07 -4.80
C LYS A 22 1.89 -7.37 -6.12
N TYR A 23 2.25 -6.11 -6.27
CA TYR A 23 2.08 -5.36 -7.51
C TYR A 23 2.73 -6.06 -8.70
N ILE A 24 4.01 -6.42 -8.59
CA ILE A 24 4.76 -7.07 -9.66
C ILE A 24 4.15 -8.41 -10.05
N TYR A 25 3.80 -9.25 -9.06
CA TYR A 25 3.18 -10.54 -9.30
C TYR A 25 1.89 -10.41 -10.13
N TYR A 26 0.98 -9.55 -9.68
CA TYR A 26 -0.30 -9.37 -10.37
C TYR A 26 -0.13 -8.66 -11.71
N LEU A 27 0.82 -7.74 -11.84
CA LEU A 27 1.12 -7.09 -13.11
C LEU A 27 1.60 -8.10 -14.15
N ILE A 28 2.57 -8.97 -13.81
CA ILE A 28 3.06 -10.02 -14.72
C ILE A 28 1.89 -10.93 -15.13
N ARG A 29 1.18 -11.47 -14.14
CA ARG A 29 0.09 -12.40 -14.37
C ARG A 29 -1.00 -11.84 -15.30
N GLU A 30 -1.41 -10.60 -15.08
CA GLU A 30 -2.47 -9.99 -15.89
C GLU A 30 -1.96 -9.54 -17.27
N LEU A 31 -0.70 -9.10 -17.41
CA LEU A 31 -0.10 -8.80 -18.71
C LEU A 31 0.02 -10.06 -19.58
N GLU A 32 0.46 -11.19 -19.01
CA GLU A 32 0.51 -12.48 -19.71
C GLU A 32 -0.89 -12.92 -20.17
N ARG A 33 -1.93 -12.73 -19.34
CA ARG A 33 -3.34 -12.96 -19.71
C ARG A 33 -3.84 -12.04 -20.83
N LEU A 34 -3.24 -10.86 -20.97
CA LEU A 34 -3.50 -9.92 -22.07
C LEU A 34 -2.71 -10.26 -23.35
N GLY A 35 -1.92 -11.34 -23.35
CA GLY A 35 -1.11 -11.76 -24.48
C GLY A 35 0.20 -10.98 -24.63
N VAL A 36 0.67 -10.30 -23.59
CA VAL A 36 1.96 -9.62 -23.56
C VAL A 36 3.07 -10.64 -23.22
N ASP A 37 4.13 -10.66 -24.04
CA ASP A 37 5.33 -11.46 -23.76
C ASP A 37 6.20 -10.72 -22.71
N VAL A 38 6.17 -11.20 -21.46
CA VAL A 38 6.89 -10.59 -20.33
C VAL A 38 8.23 -11.27 -20.11
N VAL A 39 9.31 -10.53 -20.35
CA VAL A 39 10.68 -10.96 -20.08
C VAL A 39 11.08 -10.46 -18.69
N ARG A 40 11.29 -11.37 -17.75
CA ARG A 40 11.76 -11.02 -16.38
C ARG A 40 13.24 -10.66 -16.44
N LEU A 41 13.58 -9.51 -15.90
CA LEU A 41 14.92 -8.95 -15.92
C LEU A 41 15.51 -8.84 -14.51
N ARG A 42 16.84 -9.01 -14.46
CA ARG A 42 17.65 -8.70 -13.29
C ARG A 42 18.00 -7.22 -13.26
N LYS A 43 18.37 -6.76 -12.09
CA LYS A 43 18.89 -5.41 -11.92
C LYS A 43 20.07 -5.14 -12.86
N GLY A 44 19.92 -4.07 -13.64
CA GLY A 44 20.96 -3.62 -14.58
C GLY A 44 20.94 -4.29 -15.95
N ASP A 45 20.13 -5.32 -16.18
CA ASP A 45 19.94 -5.91 -17.51
C ASP A 45 19.49 -4.83 -18.50
N ASN A 46 20.00 -4.91 -19.74
CA ASN A 46 19.71 -3.91 -20.77
C ASN A 46 19.49 -4.56 -22.14
N PRO A 47 18.48 -5.43 -22.29
CA PRO A 47 18.24 -6.17 -23.52
C PRO A 47 17.79 -5.24 -24.66
N SER A 48 18.16 -5.61 -25.90
CA SER A 48 17.73 -4.91 -27.11
C SER A 48 16.54 -5.59 -27.81
N HIS A 49 16.16 -6.80 -27.38
CA HIS A 49 15.11 -7.63 -28.01
C HIS A 49 13.71 -7.45 -27.41
N VAL A 50 13.54 -6.46 -26.53
CA VAL A 50 12.23 -6.05 -25.97
C VAL A 50 11.78 -4.75 -26.61
N ASP A 51 10.48 -4.48 -26.61
CA ASP A 51 9.90 -3.24 -27.14
C ASP A 51 9.99 -2.11 -26.11
N VAL A 52 9.78 -2.42 -24.81
CA VAL A 52 9.77 -1.50 -23.69
C VAL A 52 10.45 -2.13 -22.48
N LEU A 53 11.15 -1.32 -21.70
CA LEU A 53 11.68 -1.66 -20.38
C LEU A 53 10.76 -1.05 -19.30
N HIS A 54 10.49 -1.78 -18.23
CA HIS A 54 9.75 -1.28 -17.09
C HIS A 54 10.50 -1.52 -15.78
N ASP A 55 10.78 -0.41 -15.04
CA ASP A 55 11.22 -0.47 -13.64
C ASP A 55 9.99 -0.31 -12.73
N PRO A 56 9.42 -1.43 -12.22
CA PRO A 56 8.17 -1.42 -11.48
C PRO A 56 8.33 -0.97 -10.02
N HIS A 57 9.56 -0.71 -9.59
CA HIS A 57 9.90 -0.22 -8.25
C HIS A 57 11.00 0.85 -8.32
N ALA A 58 10.79 1.83 -9.21
CA ALA A 58 11.79 2.86 -9.44
C ALA A 58 12.17 3.63 -8.15
N PRO A 59 13.43 4.05 -8.03
CA PRO A 59 14.45 4.11 -9.09
C PRO A 59 15.58 3.09 -8.88
N TRP A 60 15.32 1.82 -8.71
CA TRP A 60 16.34 0.92 -8.18
C TRP A 60 16.99 -0.02 -9.19
N ASP A 61 16.31 -0.43 -10.26
CA ASP A 61 16.68 -1.61 -11.03
C ASP A 61 17.06 -1.35 -12.47
N ALA A 62 16.44 -0.38 -13.11
CA ALA A 62 16.77 -0.04 -14.49
C ALA A 62 18.21 0.45 -14.64
N PRO A 63 18.86 0.19 -15.81
CA PRO A 63 20.19 0.71 -16.11
C PRO A 63 20.14 2.23 -16.28
N LEU A 64 21.24 2.91 -15.95
CA LEU A 64 21.34 4.37 -16.07
C LEU A 64 21.16 4.87 -17.52
N ARG A 65 21.44 4.02 -18.52
CA ARG A 65 21.28 4.30 -19.95
C ARG A 65 20.51 3.16 -20.61
N PRO A 66 19.16 3.17 -20.54
CA PRO A 66 18.36 2.12 -21.14
C PRO A 66 18.47 2.16 -22.67
N ARG A 67 18.55 0.99 -23.29
CA ARG A 67 18.63 0.84 -24.76
C ARG A 67 17.25 0.90 -25.42
N ARG A 68 16.21 0.73 -24.64
CA ARG A 68 14.81 0.74 -25.08
C ARG A 68 14.01 1.80 -24.32
N PRO A 69 12.85 2.23 -24.82
CA PRO A 69 11.95 3.11 -24.08
C PRO A 69 11.73 2.60 -22.67
N LEU A 70 11.91 3.47 -21.68
CA LEU A 70 11.75 3.13 -20.26
C LEU A 70 10.46 3.68 -19.71
N VAL A 71 9.67 2.82 -19.10
CA VAL A 71 8.55 3.14 -18.20
C VAL A 71 9.02 2.91 -16.76
N ILE A 72 8.63 3.76 -15.84
CA ILE A 72 8.93 3.58 -14.42
C ILE A 72 7.65 3.68 -13.61
N THR A 73 7.52 2.85 -12.57
CA THR A 73 6.47 3.03 -11.56
C THR A 73 7.03 3.67 -10.30
N VAL A 74 6.39 4.74 -9.86
CA VAL A 74 6.69 5.44 -8.60
C VAL A 74 5.52 5.22 -7.65
N HIS A 75 5.66 4.27 -6.72
CA HIS A 75 4.61 3.90 -5.79
C HIS A 75 4.32 5.01 -4.78
N ASP A 76 5.35 5.56 -4.17
CA ASP A 76 5.23 6.64 -3.20
C ASP A 76 6.42 7.60 -3.24
N LEU A 77 6.26 8.72 -2.58
CA LEU A 77 7.30 9.72 -2.41
C LEU A 77 7.56 10.01 -0.93
N THR A 78 7.31 9.03 -0.06
CA THR A 78 7.47 9.17 1.40
C THR A 78 8.84 9.65 1.85
N PRO A 79 9.98 9.31 1.19
CA PRO A 79 11.27 9.91 1.52
C PRO A 79 11.34 11.44 1.31
N LEU A 80 10.43 12.00 0.49
CA LEU A 80 10.32 13.45 0.26
C LEU A 80 9.28 14.11 1.17
N THR A 81 8.08 13.52 1.27
CA THR A 81 6.96 14.08 2.03
C THR A 81 7.14 13.93 3.53
N HIS A 82 7.74 12.82 3.96
CA HIS A 82 7.92 12.46 5.37
C HIS A 82 9.39 12.14 5.69
N PRO A 83 10.29 13.12 5.55
CA PRO A 83 11.74 12.90 5.65
C PRO A 83 12.23 12.39 7.01
N ALA A 84 11.47 12.61 8.08
CA ALA A 84 11.82 12.18 9.44
C ALA A 84 11.83 10.64 9.61
N TYR A 85 11.18 9.90 8.71
CA TYR A 85 11.15 8.44 8.76
C TYR A 85 12.34 7.78 8.03
N TYR A 86 13.15 8.55 7.31
CA TYR A 86 14.22 8.02 6.47
C TYR A 86 15.58 8.67 6.78
N PRO A 87 16.68 7.89 6.79
CA PRO A 87 18.03 8.45 6.90
C PRO A 87 18.32 9.45 5.78
N ARG A 88 19.06 10.53 6.10
CA ARG A 88 19.37 11.60 5.12
C ARG A 88 20.03 11.07 3.84
N TRP A 89 20.95 10.12 3.96
CA TRP A 89 21.65 9.56 2.80
C TRP A 89 20.70 8.75 1.88
N VAL A 90 19.73 8.02 2.45
CA VAL A 90 18.70 7.29 1.68
C VAL A 90 17.89 8.28 0.85
N ARG A 91 17.47 9.40 1.45
CA ARG A 91 16.69 10.43 0.79
C ARG A 91 17.47 11.07 -0.37
N ILE A 92 18.74 11.44 -0.15
CA ILE A 92 19.60 12.05 -1.18
C ILE A 92 19.76 11.07 -2.35
N LEU A 93 20.07 9.81 -2.07
CA LEU A 93 20.25 8.78 -3.08
C LEU A 93 18.95 8.54 -3.88
N TYR A 94 17.83 8.37 -3.17
CA TYR A 94 16.52 8.16 -3.78
C TYR A 94 16.13 9.31 -4.71
N VAL A 95 16.19 10.54 -4.22
CA VAL A 95 15.83 11.74 -5.00
C VAL A 95 16.77 11.94 -6.20
N GLY A 96 18.08 11.74 -6.01
CA GLY A 96 19.06 11.86 -7.08
C GLY A 96 18.81 10.86 -8.22
N LYS A 97 18.62 9.58 -7.88
CA LYS A 97 18.28 8.54 -8.84
C LYS A 97 16.94 8.79 -9.52
N LEU A 98 15.91 9.10 -8.74
CA LEU A 98 14.58 9.34 -9.28
C LEU A 98 14.59 10.52 -10.28
N ARG A 99 15.24 11.63 -9.95
CA ARG A 99 15.41 12.75 -10.87
C ARG A 99 16.15 12.36 -12.17
N TRP A 100 17.12 11.46 -12.05
CA TRP A 100 17.83 10.94 -13.22
C TRP A 100 16.91 10.17 -14.15
N PHE A 101 16.10 9.26 -13.62
CA PHE A 101 15.17 8.44 -14.39
C PHE A 101 14.01 9.26 -14.96
N LEU A 102 13.45 10.22 -14.19
CA LEU A 102 12.38 11.12 -14.65
C LEU A 102 12.78 11.98 -15.88
N ARG A 103 14.07 12.20 -16.09
CA ARG A 103 14.56 12.91 -17.30
C ARG A 103 14.72 11.98 -18.50
N ARG A 104 14.67 10.67 -18.33
CA ARG A 104 15.00 9.66 -19.34
C ARG A 104 13.89 8.68 -19.64
N CYS A 105 12.98 8.49 -18.73
CA CYS A 105 11.81 7.65 -18.97
C CYS A 105 10.87 8.29 -20.02
N ARG A 106 10.12 7.45 -20.69
CA ARG A 106 9.09 7.87 -21.65
C ARG A 106 7.74 8.07 -20.99
N ARG A 107 7.47 7.30 -19.92
CA ARG A 107 6.23 7.37 -19.14
C ARG A 107 6.53 7.12 -17.67
N VAL A 108 5.73 7.71 -16.83
CA VAL A 108 5.74 7.46 -15.38
C VAL A 108 4.37 6.91 -14.97
N VAL A 109 4.34 5.78 -14.33
CA VAL A 109 3.13 5.20 -13.71
C VAL A 109 3.15 5.53 -12.22
N VAL A 110 2.01 5.90 -11.67
CA VAL A 110 1.82 6.15 -10.23
C VAL A 110 0.51 5.51 -9.77
N ASP A 111 0.43 5.11 -8.50
CA ASP A 111 -0.68 4.33 -7.97
C ASP A 111 -1.91 5.18 -7.60
N SER A 112 -1.72 6.50 -7.41
CA SER A 112 -2.77 7.43 -6.97
C SER A 112 -2.59 8.84 -7.53
N ARG A 113 -3.67 9.61 -7.55
CA ARG A 113 -3.63 11.05 -7.87
C ARG A 113 -2.75 11.81 -6.87
N ARG A 114 -2.80 11.42 -5.60
CA ARG A 114 -1.94 11.99 -4.56
C ARG A 114 -0.46 11.86 -4.92
N THR A 115 -0.01 10.67 -5.34
CA THR A 115 1.38 10.47 -5.76
C THR A 115 1.71 11.31 -7.00
N ALA A 116 0.78 11.42 -7.97
CA ALA A 116 0.96 12.27 -9.15
C ALA A 116 1.13 13.76 -8.79
N GLU A 117 0.31 14.28 -7.88
CA GLU A 117 0.37 15.66 -7.40
C GLU A 117 1.69 15.97 -6.69
N VAL A 118 2.11 15.09 -5.78
CA VAL A 118 3.39 15.24 -5.08
C VAL A 118 4.55 15.17 -6.08
N LEU A 119 4.51 14.25 -7.03
CA LEU A 119 5.53 14.13 -8.06
C LEU A 119 5.61 15.39 -8.92
N ALA A 120 4.48 15.91 -9.36
CA ALA A 120 4.39 17.11 -10.18
C ALA A 120 4.91 18.36 -9.43
N SER A 121 4.55 18.53 -8.17
CA SER A 121 4.93 19.70 -7.37
C SER A 121 6.41 19.68 -6.96
N THR A 122 6.98 18.48 -6.68
CA THR A 122 8.33 18.37 -6.10
C THR A 122 9.43 18.06 -7.10
N LEU A 123 9.16 17.21 -8.10
CA LEU A 123 10.17 16.70 -9.03
C LEU A 123 9.94 17.10 -10.50
N ARG A 124 8.73 17.56 -10.84
CA ARG A 124 8.34 18.10 -12.16
C ARG A 124 8.81 17.20 -13.32
N PRO A 125 8.27 15.97 -13.45
CA PRO A 125 8.67 15.03 -14.50
C PRO A 125 8.43 15.66 -15.90
N ARG A 126 9.32 15.37 -16.85
CA ARG A 126 9.12 15.75 -18.25
C ARG A 126 8.22 14.77 -18.99
N ALA A 127 8.31 13.50 -18.60
CA ALA A 127 7.46 12.44 -19.15
C ALA A 127 6.02 12.57 -18.63
N PRO A 128 5.02 12.21 -19.44
CA PRO A 128 3.65 12.11 -18.98
C PRO A 128 3.51 11.14 -17.81
N VAL A 129 2.60 11.47 -16.88
CA VAL A 129 2.31 10.68 -15.69
C VAL A 129 0.94 10.03 -15.85
N ASP A 130 0.90 8.70 -15.71
CA ASP A 130 -0.32 7.90 -15.77
C ASP A 130 -0.71 7.46 -14.36
N VAL A 131 -1.93 7.79 -13.93
CA VAL A 131 -2.48 7.31 -12.67
C VAL A 131 -3.11 5.94 -12.91
N VAL A 132 -2.52 4.91 -12.34
CA VAL A 132 -2.90 3.51 -12.49
C VAL A 132 -3.16 2.91 -11.12
N PRO A 133 -4.40 3.00 -10.60
CA PRO A 133 -4.76 2.39 -9.33
C PRO A 133 -4.52 0.89 -9.34
N LEU A 134 -4.10 0.35 -8.21
CA LEU A 134 -3.83 -1.08 -8.05
C LEU A 134 -5.14 -1.86 -7.83
N GLY A 135 -5.05 -3.18 -7.73
CA GLY A 135 -6.20 -4.05 -7.51
C GLY A 135 -6.26 -4.62 -6.09
N VAL A 136 -7.39 -5.24 -5.77
CA VAL A 136 -7.59 -6.06 -4.57
C VAL A 136 -7.76 -7.53 -4.96
N GLU A 137 -7.24 -8.44 -4.14
CA GLU A 137 -7.33 -9.88 -4.39
C GLU A 137 -8.75 -10.41 -4.16
N ASP A 138 -9.14 -11.44 -4.92
CA ASP A 138 -10.47 -12.06 -4.82
C ASP A 138 -10.75 -12.73 -3.47
N ARG A 139 -9.70 -13.15 -2.75
CA ARG A 139 -9.79 -13.77 -1.42
C ARG A 139 -10.31 -12.82 -0.33
N PHE A 140 -10.21 -11.52 -0.53
CA PHE A 140 -10.77 -10.54 0.39
C PHE A 140 -12.28 -10.41 0.15
N VAL A 141 -13.05 -11.11 0.96
CA VAL A 141 -14.51 -11.19 0.87
C VAL A 141 -15.15 -10.99 2.24
N VAL A 142 -16.39 -10.54 2.24
CA VAL A 142 -17.18 -10.40 3.47
C VAL A 142 -17.41 -11.78 4.10
N SER A 143 -17.03 -11.93 5.37
CA SER A 143 -17.36 -13.12 6.17
C SER A 143 -18.62 -12.86 7.01
N ARG A 144 -19.47 -13.87 7.14
CA ARG A 144 -20.64 -13.84 8.02
C ARG A 144 -20.37 -14.39 9.42
N GLN A 145 -19.11 -14.73 9.72
CA GLN A 145 -18.76 -15.17 11.07
C GLN A 145 -18.94 -14.03 12.07
N PRO A 146 -19.46 -14.31 13.28
CA PRO A 146 -19.69 -13.29 14.28
C PRO A 146 -18.37 -12.66 14.77
N THR A 147 -18.44 -11.40 15.19
CA THR A 147 -17.37 -10.75 15.95
C THR A 147 -17.11 -11.54 17.23
N PRO A 148 -15.85 -11.77 17.63
CA PRO A 148 -15.53 -12.47 18.88
C PRO A 148 -15.84 -11.62 20.11
N GLU A 149 -15.93 -12.27 21.26
CA GLU A 149 -15.97 -11.62 22.56
C GLU A 149 -14.62 -11.80 23.27
N PRO A 150 -13.97 -10.74 23.73
CA PRO A 150 -14.31 -9.31 23.51
C PRO A 150 -14.14 -8.90 22.03
N PRO A 151 -14.88 -7.85 21.59
CA PRO A 151 -14.68 -7.27 20.27
C PRO A 151 -13.30 -6.63 20.16
N PHE A 152 -12.81 -6.37 18.94
CA PHE A 152 -11.45 -5.86 18.79
C PHE A 152 -11.30 -4.79 17.71
N LEU A 153 -10.32 -3.91 17.97
CA LEU A 153 -9.75 -2.98 17.00
C LEU A 153 -8.47 -3.62 16.44
N VAL A 154 -8.11 -3.34 15.19
CA VAL A 154 -6.93 -3.96 14.59
C VAL A 154 -6.11 -2.99 13.74
N GLN A 155 -4.79 -3.10 13.86
CA GLN A 155 -3.84 -2.55 12.90
C GLN A 155 -3.09 -3.69 12.22
N VAL A 156 -3.21 -3.80 10.90
CA VAL A 156 -2.62 -4.88 10.09
C VAL A 156 -1.48 -4.37 9.21
N GLY A 157 -0.49 -5.20 8.97
CA GLY A 157 0.57 -5.02 7.98
C GLY A 157 1.98 -5.20 8.53
N VAL A 158 2.97 -5.10 7.65
CA VAL A 158 4.38 -5.08 8.06
C VAL A 158 4.64 -3.77 8.80
N HIS A 159 4.76 -3.85 10.12
CA HIS A 159 5.00 -2.67 10.95
C HIS A 159 6.37 -2.06 10.62
N ARG A 160 6.35 -0.80 10.26
CA ARG A 160 7.52 0.07 10.03
C ARG A 160 7.28 1.37 10.78
N ARG A 161 8.33 2.18 10.93
CA ARG A 161 8.21 3.46 11.65
C ARG A 161 7.08 4.35 11.10
N ILE A 162 6.94 4.41 9.77
CA ILE A 162 5.88 5.21 9.11
C ILE A 162 4.46 4.64 9.31
N LYS A 163 4.32 3.37 9.71
CA LYS A 163 3.01 2.78 10.04
C LYS A 163 2.53 3.16 11.45
N GLU A 164 3.31 3.90 12.19
CA GLU A 164 3.00 4.56 13.46
C GLU A 164 2.26 3.68 14.49
N PRO A 165 2.76 2.48 14.84
CA PRO A 165 2.06 1.62 15.81
C PRO A 165 1.92 2.26 17.20
N MET A 166 2.84 3.16 17.57
CA MET A 166 2.76 3.89 18.82
C MET A 166 1.63 4.93 18.84
N VAL A 167 1.25 5.48 17.68
CA VAL A 167 0.08 6.38 17.57
C VAL A 167 -1.20 5.59 17.85
N THR A 168 -1.31 4.39 17.29
CA THR A 168 -2.45 3.49 17.57
C THR A 168 -2.50 3.09 19.04
N LEU A 169 -1.36 2.71 19.63
CA LEU A 169 -1.32 2.33 21.03
C LEU A 169 -1.71 3.50 21.96
N ALA A 170 -1.15 4.70 21.72
CA ALA A 170 -1.47 5.89 22.50
C ALA A 170 -2.94 6.29 22.38
N ALA A 171 -3.51 6.20 21.18
CA ALA A 171 -4.92 6.45 20.96
C ALA A 171 -5.80 5.43 21.71
N PHE A 172 -5.44 4.14 21.67
CA PHE A 172 -6.15 3.09 22.41
C PHE A 172 -6.05 3.30 23.93
N GLU A 173 -4.88 3.62 24.45
CA GLU A 173 -4.65 3.89 25.88
C GLU A 173 -5.57 5.02 26.41
N GLN A 174 -5.80 6.07 25.61
CA GLN A 174 -6.70 7.18 25.97
C GLN A 174 -8.18 6.80 26.09
N ILE A 175 -8.60 5.73 25.41
CA ILE A 175 -10.01 5.35 25.32
C ILE A 175 -10.30 3.95 25.91
N ALA A 176 -9.29 3.22 26.35
CA ALA A 176 -9.42 1.85 26.78
C ALA A 176 -10.50 1.61 27.85
N ASP A 177 -10.61 2.52 28.82
CA ASP A 177 -11.62 2.43 29.89
C ASP A 177 -13.05 2.79 29.44
N ARG A 178 -13.20 3.28 28.20
CA ARG A 178 -14.47 3.74 27.63
C ARG A 178 -15.10 2.74 26.66
N ILE A 179 -14.35 1.71 26.25
CA ILE A 179 -14.79 0.72 25.24
C ILE A 179 -14.44 -0.70 25.70
N PRO A 180 -15.24 -1.73 25.36
CA PRO A 180 -14.96 -3.12 25.71
C PRO A 180 -13.89 -3.79 24.83
N HIS A 181 -13.43 -3.14 23.79
CA HIS A 181 -12.59 -3.69 22.72
C HIS A 181 -11.17 -4.01 23.16
N ASP A 182 -10.62 -5.10 22.66
CA ASP A 182 -9.17 -5.35 22.64
C ASP A 182 -8.51 -4.62 21.46
N LEU A 183 -7.20 -4.40 21.52
CA LEU A 183 -6.40 -3.92 20.38
C LEU A 183 -5.48 -5.05 19.89
N GLN A 184 -5.46 -5.27 18.57
CA GLN A 184 -4.59 -6.25 17.95
C GLN A 184 -3.64 -5.59 16.94
N PHE A 185 -2.34 -5.85 17.10
CA PHE A 185 -1.34 -5.59 16.07
C PHE A 185 -1.07 -6.89 15.32
N ILE A 186 -1.43 -6.94 14.05
CA ILE A 186 -1.29 -8.10 13.19
C ILE A 186 -0.26 -7.82 12.10
N GLY A 187 0.76 -8.66 12.04
CA GLY A 187 1.86 -8.55 11.11
C GLY A 187 3.08 -9.30 11.60
N GLY A 188 4.12 -9.40 10.76
CA GLY A 188 5.37 -10.03 11.18
C GLY A 188 5.96 -9.36 12.42
N ASP A 189 6.45 -10.18 13.34
CA ASP A 189 7.16 -9.69 14.52
C ASP A 189 8.45 -8.98 14.10
N ASN A 190 8.59 -7.72 14.50
CA ASN A 190 9.77 -6.93 14.17
C ASN A 190 10.06 -5.85 15.22
N ARG A 191 11.29 -5.29 15.14
CA ARG A 191 11.80 -4.25 16.04
C ARG A 191 10.96 -2.96 16.12
N PHE A 192 10.08 -2.71 15.16
CA PHE A 192 9.23 -1.52 15.18
C PHE A 192 8.07 -1.63 16.15
N LEU A 193 7.80 -2.85 16.66
CA LEU A 193 6.87 -3.12 17.76
C LEU A 193 7.54 -3.13 19.14
N ASP A 194 8.88 -3.03 19.23
CA ASP A 194 9.58 -2.99 20.54
C ASP A 194 9.14 -1.83 21.43
N PRO A 195 8.89 -0.61 20.92
CA PRO A 195 8.34 0.47 21.74
C PRO A 195 6.93 0.14 22.27
N VAL A 196 6.10 -0.56 21.49
CA VAL A 196 4.79 -1.05 21.92
C VAL A 196 4.97 -2.03 23.07
N ARG A 197 5.82 -3.06 22.93
CA ARG A 197 6.12 -4.03 23.99
C ARG A 197 6.64 -3.37 25.26
N ALA A 198 7.58 -2.44 25.10
CA ALA A 198 8.13 -1.72 26.24
C ALA A 198 7.06 -0.90 27.01
N ARG A 199 6.06 -0.36 26.30
CA ARG A 199 4.93 0.33 26.94
C ARG A 199 4.03 -0.67 27.68
N LEU A 200 3.70 -1.81 27.06
CA LEU A 200 2.87 -2.85 27.66
C LEU A 200 3.49 -3.42 28.92
N HIS A 201 4.81 -3.62 28.96
CA HIS A 201 5.51 -4.06 30.17
C HIS A 201 5.37 -3.07 31.34
N ARG A 202 5.22 -1.78 31.07
CA ARG A 202 5.08 -0.73 32.10
C ARG A 202 3.63 -0.52 32.54
N VAL A 203 2.64 -1.00 31.78
CA VAL A 203 1.21 -0.78 32.02
C VAL A 203 0.46 -2.12 31.93
N PRO A 204 0.45 -2.92 33.02
CA PRO A 204 -0.16 -4.26 33.01
C PRO A 204 -1.65 -4.28 32.62
N SER A 205 -2.42 -3.26 32.99
CA SER A 205 -3.84 -3.14 32.62
C SER A 205 -4.03 -3.00 31.10
N LEU A 206 -3.10 -2.35 30.42
CA LEU A 206 -3.10 -2.24 28.96
C LEU A 206 -2.62 -3.53 28.31
N ALA A 207 -1.65 -4.23 28.92
CA ALA A 207 -1.10 -5.47 28.40
C ALA A 207 -2.14 -6.60 28.35
N SER A 208 -3.12 -6.61 29.24
CA SER A 208 -4.20 -7.60 29.21
C SER A 208 -5.15 -7.46 28.00
N ARG A 209 -5.17 -6.28 27.38
CA ARG A 209 -6.08 -5.90 26.29
C ARG A 209 -5.39 -5.67 24.95
N VAL A 210 -4.07 -5.78 24.86
CA VAL A 210 -3.31 -5.56 23.63
C VAL A 210 -2.58 -6.83 23.23
N ARG A 211 -2.76 -7.27 21.98
CA ARG A 211 -2.14 -8.47 21.43
C ARG A 211 -1.28 -8.14 20.22
N ILE A 212 -0.12 -8.77 20.14
CA ILE A 212 0.77 -8.71 18.97
C ILE A 212 0.86 -10.13 18.42
N GLN A 213 0.37 -10.36 17.21
CA GLN A 213 0.29 -11.71 16.66
C GLN A 213 0.37 -11.75 15.14
N TRP A 214 0.69 -12.93 14.60
CA TRP A 214 0.63 -13.23 13.17
C TRP A 214 -0.14 -14.54 12.95
N PRO A 215 -1.42 -14.49 12.56
CA PRO A 215 -2.23 -15.68 12.36
C PRO A 215 -2.03 -16.36 10.98
N GLY A 216 -1.09 -15.85 10.17
CA GLY A 216 -0.90 -16.26 8.78
C GLY A 216 -1.73 -15.44 7.78
N GLU A 217 -1.28 -15.41 6.53
CA GLU A 217 -1.93 -14.60 5.48
C GLU A 217 -3.36 -15.03 5.17
N ASP A 218 -3.65 -16.32 5.25
CA ASP A 218 -4.98 -16.86 4.94
C ASP A 218 -6.05 -16.44 5.96
N ALA A 219 -5.64 -16.10 7.18
CA ALA A 219 -6.54 -15.63 8.22
C ALA A 219 -6.88 -14.12 8.09
N ILE A 220 -6.11 -13.35 7.32
CA ILE A 220 -6.26 -11.89 7.25
C ILE A 220 -7.65 -11.44 6.77
N PRO A 221 -8.28 -12.05 5.74
CA PRO A 221 -9.64 -11.69 5.35
C PRO A 221 -10.66 -11.84 6.48
N LEU A 222 -10.52 -12.91 7.28
CA LEU A 222 -11.39 -13.13 8.43
C LEU A 222 -11.14 -12.11 9.55
N VAL A 223 -9.87 -11.77 9.80
CA VAL A 223 -9.51 -10.71 10.75
C VAL A 223 -10.19 -9.39 10.37
N TYR A 224 -10.09 -8.98 9.11
CA TYR A 224 -10.74 -7.76 8.65
C TYR A 224 -12.26 -7.79 8.81
N SER A 225 -12.90 -8.88 8.38
CA SER A 225 -14.36 -9.00 8.45
C SER A 225 -14.91 -8.99 9.89
N ARG A 226 -14.12 -9.43 10.87
CA ARG A 226 -14.53 -9.57 12.27
C ARG A 226 -14.11 -8.42 13.17
N ALA A 227 -13.22 -7.55 12.68
CA ALA A 227 -12.79 -6.37 13.43
C ALA A 227 -13.90 -5.34 13.52
N SER A 228 -14.14 -4.78 14.71
CA SER A 228 -15.06 -3.65 14.88
C SER A 228 -14.55 -2.41 14.14
N LEU A 229 -13.23 -2.21 14.08
CA LEU A 229 -12.59 -1.12 13.34
C LEU A 229 -11.17 -1.50 12.93
N VAL A 230 -10.83 -1.28 11.68
CA VAL A 230 -9.46 -1.38 11.17
C VAL A 230 -8.80 0.00 11.21
N ILE A 231 -7.65 0.10 11.87
CA ILE A 231 -6.93 1.36 12.08
C ILE A 231 -5.73 1.42 11.15
N HIS A 232 -5.65 2.49 10.34
CA HIS A 232 -4.53 2.75 9.44
C HIS A 232 -3.94 4.14 9.68
N PRO A 233 -3.04 4.31 10.66
CA PRO A 233 -2.56 5.62 11.11
C PRO A 233 -1.46 6.19 10.22
N CYS A 234 -0.99 5.45 9.21
CA CYS A 234 0.08 5.85 8.31
C CYS A 234 -0.19 7.24 7.72
N PRO A 235 0.74 8.20 7.83
CA PRO A 235 0.53 9.57 7.35
C PRO A 235 0.57 9.71 5.83
N GLU A 236 1.25 8.79 5.14
CA GLU A 236 1.39 8.80 3.68
C GLU A 236 1.46 7.37 3.15
N GLU A 237 0.75 7.12 2.07
CA GLU A 237 0.72 5.88 1.30
C GLU A 237 0.73 6.20 -0.19
N GLY A 238 1.23 5.26 -1.00
CA GLY A 238 1.10 5.38 -2.46
C GLY A 238 -0.30 5.01 -2.94
N PHE A 239 -0.87 3.96 -2.36
CA PHE A 239 -2.19 3.45 -2.71
C PHE A 239 -3.03 3.03 -1.49
N GLY A 240 -2.45 2.23 -0.59
CA GLY A 240 -3.13 1.73 0.60
C GLY A 240 -3.79 0.37 0.39
N PHE A 241 -3.01 -0.67 0.14
CA PHE A 241 -3.52 -2.05 0.05
C PHE A 241 -4.31 -2.46 1.29
N VAL A 242 -3.74 -2.28 2.48
CA VAL A 242 -4.36 -2.69 3.75
C VAL A 242 -5.76 -2.10 3.95
N PRO A 243 -5.97 -0.77 3.82
CA PRO A 243 -7.31 -0.19 3.89
C PRO A 243 -8.27 -0.73 2.83
N LEU A 244 -7.80 -0.92 1.59
CA LEU A 244 -8.64 -1.43 0.51
C LEU A 244 -9.03 -2.90 0.71
N GLU A 245 -8.10 -3.74 1.15
CA GLU A 245 -8.32 -5.15 1.50
C GLU A 245 -9.35 -5.28 2.64
N ALA A 246 -9.20 -4.44 3.68
CA ALA A 246 -10.15 -4.38 4.77
C ALA A 246 -11.56 -3.98 4.28
N LEU A 247 -11.64 -2.95 3.43
CA LEU A 247 -12.91 -2.52 2.85
C LEU A 247 -13.54 -3.62 1.98
N ALA A 248 -12.73 -4.38 1.22
CA ALA A 248 -13.21 -5.52 0.43
C ALA A 248 -13.81 -6.64 1.30
N CYS A 249 -13.31 -6.80 2.53
CA CYS A 249 -13.88 -7.68 3.55
C CYS A 249 -15.11 -7.07 4.26
N GLY A 250 -15.59 -5.91 3.84
CA GLY A 250 -16.70 -5.21 4.45
C GLY A 250 -16.36 -4.53 5.78
N ALA A 251 -15.09 -4.39 6.13
CA ALA A 251 -14.66 -3.80 7.40
C ALA A 251 -14.96 -2.29 7.48
N HIS A 252 -15.13 -1.80 8.71
CA HIS A 252 -15.09 -0.38 9.03
C HIS A 252 -13.62 0.05 9.13
N VAL A 253 -13.23 1.13 8.47
CA VAL A 253 -11.83 1.55 8.38
C VAL A 253 -11.67 3.01 8.77
N VAL A 254 -10.74 3.29 9.70
CA VAL A 254 -10.27 4.64 10.00
C VAL A 254 -8.85 4.83 9.49
N ALA A 255 -8.61 5.86 8.67
CA ALA A 255 -7.34 6.05 7.98
C ALA A 255 -6.91 7.52 7.94
N ARG A 256 -5.59 7.75 7.76
CA ARG A 256 -4.99 9.08 7.74
C ARG A 256 -4.45 9.47 6.36
N ALA A 257 -3.76 8.56 5.66
CA ALA A 257 -3.06 8.88 4.43
C ALA A 257 -3.99 9.48 3.33
N PRO A 258 -3.59 10.59 2.68
CA PRO A 258 -4.41 11.22 1.64
C PRO A 258 -4.77 10.30 0.48
N ALA A 259 -3.83 9.45 -0.01
CA ALA A 259 -4.10 8.52 -1.10
C ALA A 259 -5.18 7.48 -0.73
N VAL A 260 -5.30 7.12 0.54
CA VAL A 260 -6.32 6.18 1.03
C VAL A 260 -7.74 6.75 0.91
N ARG A 261 -7.88 8.09 0.88
CA ARG A 261 -9.19 8.72 0.60
C ARG A 261 -9.69 8.41 -0.81
N GLU A 262 -8.78 8.19 -1.77
CA GLU A 262 -9.12 7.82 -3.14
C GLU A 262 -9.67 6.38 -3.23
N THR A 263 -9.14 5.48 -2.39
CA THR A 263 -9.52 4.06 -2.40
C THR A 263 -10.74 3.74 -1.55
N LEU A 264 -10.86 4.33 -0.37
CA LEU A 264 -12.00 4.12 0.52
C LEU A 264 -13.21 4.98 0.17
N GLY A 265 -13.01 6.14 -0.46
CA GLY A 265 -14.08 7.04 -0.87
C GLY A 265 -15.01 7.43 0.28
N PRO A 266 -16.35 7.34 0.08
CA PRO A 266 -17.33 7.72 1.09
C PRO A 266 -17.43 6.74 2.27
N TYR A 267 -16.86 5.54 2.14
CA TYR A 267 -16.96 4.46 3.14
C TYR A 267 -15.86 4.52 4.22
N GLY A 268 -14.80 5.31 4.01
CA GLY A 268 -13.75 5.50 5.01
C GLY A 268 -14.12 6.51 6.09
N CYS A 269 -13.59 6.29 7.28
CA CYS A 269 -13.47 7.31 8.32
C CYS A 269 -12.07 7.91 8.25
N TYR A 270 -11.95 9.22 8.45
CA TYR A 270 -10.67 9.91 8.24
C TYR A 270 -10.32 10.78 9.44
N PHE A 271 -9.01 10.92 9.67
CA PHE A 271 -8.43 11.87 10.61
C PHE A 271 -7.14 12.46 10.02
N ASP A 272 -6.72 13.62 10.48
CA ASP A 272 -5.52 14.28 9.97
C ASP A 272 -4.40 14.31 11.01
N GLU A 273 -4.73 14.57 12.27
CA GLU A 273 -3.77 14.70 13.35
C GLU A 273 -3.69 13.43 14.22
N PRO A 274 -2.47 12.91 14.54
CA PRO A 274 -2.30 11.72 15.39
C PRO A 274 -3.03 11.79 16.72
N THR A 275 -3.06 12.98 17.34
CA THR A 275 -3.71 13.23 18.62
C THR A 275 -5.23 13.11 18.58
N ARG A 276 -5.83 13.18 17.39
CA ARG A 276 -7.27 13.02 17.16
C ARG A 276 -7.72 11.57 16.99
N LEU A 277 -6.76 10.62 16.86
CA LEU A 277 -7.12 9.23 16.55
C LEU A 277 -8.03 8.62 17.63
N GLY A 278 -7.74 8.84 18.92
CA GLY A 278 -8.55 8.30 20.01
C GLY A 278 -10.01 8.78 19.95
N SER A 279 -10.24 10.09 19.82
CA SER A 279 -11.60 10.64 19.68
C SER A 279 -12.25 10.14 18.38
N ARG A 280 -11.49 10.04 17.28
CA ARG A 280 -12.06 9.55 16.01
C ARG A 280 -12.47 8.07 16.05
N ILE A 281 -11.73 7.23 16.79
CA ILE A 281 -12.14 5.84 17.04
C ILE A 281 -13.48 5.80 17.76
N LEU A 282 -13.66 6.59 18.83
CA LEU A 282 -14.93 6.66 19.56
C LEU A 282 -16.08 7.10 18.67
N GLU A 283 -15.90 8.16 17.89
CA GLU A 283 -16.87 8.64 16.90
C GLU A 283 -17.24 7.53 15.89
N CYS A 284 -16.23 6.84 15.33
CA CYS A 284 -16.46 5.74 14.39
C CYS A 284 -17.24 4.58 15.01
N LEU A 285 -16.97 4.24 16.27
CA LEU A 285 -17.69 3.16 16.97
C LEU A 285 -19.14 3.54 17.27
N ASP A 286 -19.40 4.80 17.59
CA ASP A 286 -20.73 5.34 17.87
C ASP A 286 -21.56 5.50 16.58
N GLU A 287 -20.99 6.13 15.54
CA GLU A 287 -21.63 6.32 14.23
C GLU A 287 -21.88 5.00 13.49
N GLY A 288 -21.05 3.98 13.75
CA GLY A 288 -21.01 2.75 13.00
C GLY A 288 -20.42 2.89 11.58
N PRO A 289 -20.29 1.77 10.86
CA PRO A 289 -19.75 1.76 9.51
C PRO A 289 -20.74 2.36 8.49
N LYS A 290 -20.21 3.17 7.56
CA LYS A 290 -21.00 3.77 6.48
C LYS A 290 -21.41 2.71 5.45
N GLY A 291 -22.70 2.67 5.12
CA GLY A 291 -23.27 1.67 4.20
C GLY A 291 -23.23 0.24 4.74
N THR A 292 -23.67 -0.72 3.94
CA THR A 292 -23.59 -2.14 4.28
C THR A 292 -22.19 -2.73 4.03
N ALA A 293 -21.90 -3.89 4.60
CA ALA A 293 -20.63 -4.60 4.33
C ALA A 293 -20.48 -4.95 2.84
N GLU A 294 -21.59 -5.31 2.19
CA GLU A 294 -21.64 -5.63 0.77
C GLU A 294 -21.40 -4.40 -0.12
N GLU A 295 -21.89 -3.23 0.27
CA GLU A 295 -21.63 -1.97 -0.45
C GLU A 295 -20.17 -1.57 -0.35
N ARG A 296 -19.55 -1.68 0.83
CA ARG A 296 -18.12 -1.45 1.04
C ARG A 296 -17.28 -2.40 0.21
N SER A 297 -17.61 -3.69 0.23
CA SER A 297 -16.93 -4.71 -0.56
C SER A 297 -17.07 -4.45 -2.06
N ARG A 298 -18.26 -4.11 -2.55
CA ARG A 298 -18.50 -3.79 -3.95
C ARG A 298 -17.70 -2.56 -4.40
N HIS A 299 -17.62 -1.54 -3.56
CA HIS A 299 -16.78 -0.37 -3.85
C HIS A 299 -15.30 -0.76 -3.97
N ALA A 300 -14.76 -1.53 -3.03
CA ALA A 300 -13.37 -1.96 -3.07
C ALA A 300 -13.06 -2.82 -4.30
N LYS A 301 -13.99 -3.67 -4.72
CA LYS A 301 -13.84 -4.57 -5.88
C LYS A 301 -13.91 -3.87 -7.26
N GLN A 302 -14.14 -2.56 -7.31
CA GLN A 302 -13.94 -1.77 -8.52
C GLN A 302 -12.46 -1.62 -8.86
N PHE A 303 -11.57 -1.79 -7.87
CA PHE A 303 -10.13 -1.79 -8.04
C PHE A 303 -9.65 -3.21 -8.39
N THR A 304 -9.33 -3.45 -9.66
CA THR A 304 -8.93 -4.77 -10.16
C THR A 304 -7.51 -4.76 -10.71
N PHE A 305 -6.78 -5.86 -10.51
CA PHE A 305 -5.46 -6.02 -11.13
C PHE A 305 -5.54 -6.09 -12.65
N ARG A 306 -6.66 -6.55 -13.19
CA ARG A 306 -6.91 -6.53 -14.64
C ARG A 306 -6.93 -5.10 -15.19
N ALA A 307 -7.70 -4.20 -14.60
CA ALA A 307 -7.74 -2.79 -15.00
C ALA A 307 -6.38 -2.09 -14.83
N MET A 308 -5.64 -2.42 -13.76
CA MET A 308 -4.26 -1.97 -13.56
C MET A 308 -3.36 -2.37 -14.73
N ALA A 309 -3.38 -3.66 -15.14
CA ALA A 309 -2.56 -4.16 -16.23
C ALA A 309 -2.95 -3.55 -17.59
N GLU A 310 -4.24 -3.39 -17.88
CA GLU A 310 -4.73 -2.75 -19.10
C GLU A 310 -4.25 -1.31 -19.23
N ARG A 311 -4.33 -0.52 -18.15
CA ARG A 311 -3.81 0.86 -18.12
C ARG A 311 -2.29 0.91 -18.25
N THR A 312 -1.58 -0.03 -17.62
CA THR A 312 -0.12 -0.13 -17.73
C THR A 312 0.30 -0.52 -19.15
N LEU A 313 -0.44 -1.43 -19.81
CA LEU A 313 -0.21 -1.82 -21.20
C LEU A 313 -0.38 -0.61 -22.14
N ALA A 314 -1.42 0.19 -21.97
CA ALA A 314 -1.60 1.43 -22.74
C ALA A 314 -0.42 2.43 -22.57
N ALA A 315 0.16 2.51 -21.38
CA ALA A 315 1.38 3.28 -21.14
C ALA A 315 2.58 2.71 -21.91
N TYR A 316 2.73 1.38 -21.99
CA TYR A 316 3.79 0.74 -22.79
C TYR A 316 3.63 0.99 -24.28
N GLU A 317 2.43 0.84 -24.83
CA GLU A 317 2.14 1.09 -26.24
C GLU A 317 2.49 2.53 -26.62
N THR A 318 2.09 3.49 -25.78
CA THR A 318 2.42 4.90 -25.98
C THR A 318 3.93 5.16 -25.86
N ALA A 319 4.64 4.48 -24.97
CA ALA A 319 6.08 4.61 -24.81
C ALA A 319 6.86 4.05 -26.02
N ALA A 320 6.38 2.92 -26.59
CA ALA A 320 6.98 2.26 -27.75
C ALA A 320 6.76 3.06 -29.04
N SER A 321 5.55 3.60 -29.29
CA SER A 321 5.18 4.30 -30.52
C SER A 321 5.98 5.60 -30.76
N ARG A 322 6.46 6.27 -29.71
CA ARG A 322 7.28 7.48 -29.80
C ARG A 322 8.77 7.23 -30.05
N ALA A 323 9.16 5.98 -30.28
CA ALA A 323 10.56 5.57 -30.54
C ALA A 323 10.87 5.38 -32.02
N SER A 324 9.86 5.49 -32.90
CA SER A 324 9.99 5.45 -34.38
C SER A 324 10.25 6.83 -34.98
#